data_692b8b1646f18263ee692f6911dbf09c
#
_entry.id   692b8b1646f18263ee692f6911dbf09c
#
_cell.length_a   1.000
_cell.length_b   1.000
_cell.length_c   1.000
_cell.angle_alpha   90.00
_cell.angle_beta   90.00
_cell.angle_gamma   90.00
#
_symmetry.space_group_name_H-M   'P 1'
#
loop_
_entity.id
_entity.type
_entity.pdbx_description
1 polymer ?
#
loop_
_entity_poly.entity_id
_entity_poly.type
_entity_poly.pdbx_seq_one_letter_code
_entity_poly.pdbx_strand_id
1 'polypeptide(L)'
;MFGNNRSSYNQFSADRGSFGSKDFLESNSLVAKFVFLVLVVFVFILLLHLGMNLLSWWFSPSTSPMLVSGTVQANQLIIIPQDPSSNNTIPILRSQNENEGIEFTWCVWVYIDGLNPLGQYKHIFYKGNDNLISNGMNYPNNAPGLYLAPNTNALVVMMNTYNNIDEEITVPDMPLNKWVNIMVRCQNTTLDVYINGVITRSVELNGVPKQNYGNVYVGMNGGFDGFISNLQYFNYALPVTKINSIVGAGPNTTPSTTNNLYNKNADYLSLRWYLFG
;
A
#
# COMPACT_ATOMS: atom_id res chain seq x y z
N MET A 1 47.37 33.38 86.23
CA MET A 1 45.92 33.25 86.00
C MET A 1 45.70 33.25 84.53
N PHE A 2 45.37 32.10 83.96
CA PHE A 2 45.32 31.89 82.53
C PHE A 2 43.89 32.04 82.09
N GLY A 3 43.60 32.98 81.15
CA GLY A 3 42.31 33.15 80.53
C GLY A 3 42.26 32.35 79.22
N ASN A 4 41.34 31.43 79.10
CA ASN A 4 41.06 30.61 77.89
C ASN A 4 40.26 31.41 76.91
N ASN A 5 40.83 31.78 75.77
CA ASN A 5 40.08 32.20 74.55
C ASN A 5 39.67 30.98 73.75
N ARG A 6 38.37 30.67 73.71
CA ARG A 6 37.83 29.78 72.81
C ARG A 6 37.37 30.55 71.57
N SER A 7 38.05 30.34 70.47
CA SER A 7 37.58 30.77 69.12
C SER A 7 36.42 29.92 68.67
N SER A 8 35.29 30.56 68.42
CA SER A 8 34.14 29.93 67.80
C SER A 8 34.38 29.73 66.30
N TYR A 9 34.50 28.48 65.84
CA TYR A 9 34.50 28.16 64.47
C TYR A 9 33.02 28.23 63.95
N ASN A 10 32.79 29.17 63.06
CA ASN A 10 31.54 29.19 62.28
C ASN A 10 31.48 27.95 61.38
N GLN A 11 30.62 26.99 61.73
CA GLN A 11 30.27 25.93 60.83
C GLN A 11 29.47 26.53 59.67
N PHE A 12 30.06 26.56 58.46
CA PHE A 12 29.36 26.75 57.21
C PHE A 12 28.56 25.46 56.97
N SER A 13 27.30 25.45 57.38
CA SER A 13 26.36 24.45 56.94
C SER A 13 26.00 24.79 55.50
N ALA A 14 26.64 24.08 54.57
CA ALA A 14 26.18 24.05 53.16
C ALA A 14 24.82 23.34 53.15
N ASP A 15 23.80 24.16 53.23
CA ASP A 15 22.42 23.72 52.98
C ASP A 15 22.36 23.29 51.50
N ARG A 16 22.54 21.99 51.25
CA ARG A 16 22.22 21.37 49.95
C ARG A 16 20.72 21.40 49.84
N GLY A 17 20.20 22.55 49.46
CA GLY A 17 18.81 22.68 49.00
C GLY A 17 18.60 21.72 47.86
N SER A 18 17.92 20.60 48.13
CA SER A 18 17.28 19.78 47.10
C SER A 18 16.32 20.70 46.38
N PHE A 19 16.74 21.20 45.22
CA PHE A 19 15.81 21.91 44.33
C PHE A 19 14.73 20.93 43.87
N GLY A 20 13.72 20.77 44.70
CA GLY A 20 12.54 20.00 44.37
C GLY A 20 11.70 20.77 43.35
N SER A 21 11.08 20.07 42.43
CA SER A 21 10.14 20.64 41.43
C SER A 21 9.04 21.51 42.09
N LYS A 22 8.71 21.30 43.36
CA LYS A 22 7.75 22.07 44.16
C LYS A 22 8.24 23.49 44.45
N ASP A 23 9.52 23.68 44.85
CA ASP A 23 10.07 25.00 45.17
C ASP A 23 10.12 25.91 43.91
N PHE A 24 10.29 25.33 42.76
CA PHE A 24 10.27 26.05 41.49
C PHE A 24 8.83 26.52 41.12
N LEU A 25 7.84 25.69 41.36
CA LEU A 25 6.41 26.00 41.07
C LEU A 25 5.85 27.03 42.07
N GLU A 26 6.35 27.04 43.33
CA GLU A 26 5.90 27.96 44.36
C GLU A 26 6.71 29.28 44.38
N SER A 27 7.78 29.38 43.56
CA SER A 27 8.57 30.60 43.47
C SER A 27 7.74 31.76 42.90
N ASN A 28 7.68 32.86 43.66
CA ASN A 28 6.93 34.06 43.24
C ASN A 28 7.70 34.94 42.25
N SER A 29 8.84 34.44 41.76
CA SER A 29 9.69 35.12 40.78
C SER A 29 8.98 35.16 39.42
N LEU A 30 8.87 36.34 38.81
CA LEU A 30 8.29 36.52 37.46
C LEU A 30 9.06 35.72 36.42
N VAL A 31 10.38 35.57 36.56
CA VAL A 31 11.24 34.77 35.70
C VAL A 31 10.90 33.28 35.80
N ALA A 32 10.69 32.75 37.00
CA ALA A 32 10.31 31.35 37.18
C ALA A 32 8.96 31.02 36.54
N LYS A 33 7.98 31.92 36.68
CA LYS A 33 6.66 31.78 36.03
C LYS A 33 6.77 31.79 34.50
N PHE A 34 7.61 32.68 33.95
CA PHE A 34 7.85 32.75 32.52
C PHE A 34 8.54 31.49 32.00
N VAL A 35 9.59 31.03 32.66
CA VAL A 35 10.31 29.78 32.31
C VAL A 35 9.38 28.58 32.39
N PHE A 36 8.53 28.51 33.43
CA PHE A 36 7.51 27.44 33.52
C PHE A 36 6.53 27.47 32.39
N LEU A 37 6.02 28.66 32.03
CA LEU A 37 5.09 28.79 30.89
C LEU A 37 5.73 28.36 29.57
N VAL A 38 6.96 28.76 29.30
CA VAL A 38 7.72 28.32 28.12
C VAL A 38 7.91 26.80 28.12
N LEU A 39 8.24 26.21 29.27
CA LEU A 39 8.40 24.77 29.42
C LEU A 39 7.10 24.02 29.15
N VAL A 40 5.96 24.52 29.67
CA VAL A 40 4.62 23.94 29.42
C VAL A 40 4.27 24.00 27.94
N VAL A 41 4.52 25.13 27.28
CA VAL A 41 4.28 25.28 25.83
C VAL A 41 5.17 24.31 25.04
N PHE A 42 6.43 24.20 25.42
CA PHE A 42 7.35 23.28 24.75
C PHE A 42 6.91 21.81 24.91
N VAL A 43 6.55 21.40 26.13
CA VAL A 43 6.03 20.05 26.38
C VAL A 43 4.74 19.81 25.62
N PHE A 44 3.85 20.80 25.55
CA PHE A 44 2.59 20.71 24.78
C PHE A 44 2.85 20.51 23.29
N ILE A 45 3.77 21.29 22.69
CA ILE A 45 4.16 21.13 21.28
C ILE A 45 4.76 19.73 21.04
N LEU A 46 5.60 19.25 21.96
CA LEU A 46 6.22 17.93 21.88
C LEU A 46 5.16 16.81 21.91
N LEU A 47 4.18 16.93 22.80
CA LEU A 47 3.05 15.99 22.90
C LEU A 47 2.17 16.04 21.68
N LEU A 48 1.91 17.23 21.11
CA LEU A 48 1.18 17.36 19.86
C LEU A 48 1.90 16.67 18.70
N HIS A 49 3.20 16.88 18.54
CA HIS A 49 3.99 16.20 17.52
C HIS A 49 3.98 14.68 17.71
N LEU A 50 4.14 14.21 18.94
CA LEU A 50 4.05 12.79 19.24
C LEU A 50 2.68 12.24 18.90
N GLY A 51 1.61 12.94 19.28
CA GLY A 51 0.24 12.56 18.97
C GLY A 51 -0.04 12.50 17.47
N MET A 52 0.39 13.50 16.70
CA MET A 52 0.24 13.53 15.25
C MET A 52 1.00 12.37 14.58
N ASN A 53 2.24 12.09 15.02
CA ASN A 53 3.02 10.98 14.49
C ASN A 53 2.36 9.62 14.79
N LEU A 54 1.83 9.46 15.99
CA LEU A 54 1.14 8.24 16.43
C LEU A 54 -0.16 8.02 15.65
N LEU A 55 -0.95 9.08 15.43
CA LEU A 55 -2.14 9.04 14.61
C LEU A 55 -1.79 8.73 13.15
N SER A 56 -0.78 9.40 12.59
CA SER A 56 -0.32 9.16 11.22
C SER A 56 0.11 7.72 11.02
N TRP A 57 0.85 7.14 11.97
CA TRP A 57 1.25 5.74 11.93
C TRP A 57 0.05 4.79 12.02
N TRP A 58 -0.91 5.08 12.90
CA TRP A 58 -2.10 4.23 13.12
C TRP A 58 -3.04 4.22 11.91
N PHE A 59 -3.23 5.39 11.26
CA PHE A 59 -4.14 5.53 10.12
C PHE A 59 -3.44 5.41 8.76
N SER A 60 -2.15 5.08 8.73
CA SER A 60 -1.43 4.89 7.48
C SER A 60 -2.00 3.70 6.70
N PRO A 61 -2.36 3.89 5.41
CA PRO A 61 -2.78 2.79 4.57
C PRO A 61 -1.69 1.72 4.44
N SER A 62 -2.11 0.48 4.22
CA SER A 62 -1.16 -0.62 4.03
C SER A 62 -0.29 -0.41 2.80
N THR A 63 1.01 -0.68 2.92
CA THR A 63 1.96 -0.70 1.78
C THR A 63 1.75 -1.88 0.85
N SER A 64 0.97 -2.88 1.29
CA SER A 64 0.69 -4.11 0.54
C SER A 64 -0.78 -4.54 0.69
N PRO A 65 -1.75 -3.70 0.24
CA PRO A 65 -3.15 -4.01 0.38
C PRO A 65 -3.55 -5.25 -0.42
N MET A 66 -4.37 -6.11 0.19
CA MET A 66 -5.09 -7.18 -0.49
C MET A 66 -6.34 -6.58 -1.11
N LEU A 67 -6.44 -6.60 -2.42
CA LEU A 67 -7.54 -6.01 -3.19
C LEU A 67 -8.70 -7.00 -3.37
N VAL A 68 -8.37 -8.25 -3.67
CA VAL A 68 -9.30 -9.37 -3.70
C VAL A 68 -8.76 -10.45 -2.78
N SER A 69 -9.50 -10.81 -1.75
CA SER A 69 -9.16 -11.90 -0.82
C SER A 69 -10.06 -13.11 -1.10
N GLY A 70 -9.44 -14.28 -1.23
CA GLY A 70 -10.17 -15.50 -1.60
C GLY A 70 -10.42 -15.60 -3.12
N THR A 71 -11.28 -16.52 -3.52
CA THR A 71 -11.58 -16.84 -4.92
C THR A 71 -12.87 -16.17 -5.36
N VAL A 72 -12.84 -15.52 -6.53
CA VAL A 72 -13.97 -14.92 -7.23
C VAL A 72 -14.06 -15.46 -8.65
N GLN A 73 -15.27 -15.45 -9.22
CA GLN A 73 -15.44 -15.76 -10.63
C GLN A 73 -14.82 -14.66 -11.49
N ALA A 74 -14.03 -15.03 -12.49
CA ALA A 74 -13.28 -14.08 -13.30
C ALA A 74 -14.16 -13.28 -14.28
N ASN A 75 -15.39 -13.73 -14.53
CA ASN A 75 -16.38 -13.02 -15.33
C ASN A 75 -17.24 -12.03 -14.51
N GLN A 76 -17.03 -11.95 -13.20
CA GLN A 76 -17.73 -11.02 -12.34
C GLN A 76 -16.96 -9.70 -12.24
N LEU A 77 -17.58 -8.59 -12.62
CA LEU A 77 -17.00 -7.27 -12.46
C LEU A 77 -16.87 -6.89 -10.97
N ILE A 78 -15.67 -6.55 -10.57
CA ILE A 78 -15.36 -5.98 -9.24
C ILE A 78 -14.64 -4.66 -9.47
N ILE A 79 -15.18 -3.58 -8.88
CA ILE A 79 -14.58 -2.26 -8.92
C ILE A 79 -14.07 -1.93 -7.53
N ILE A 80 -12.79 -1.61 -7.43
CA ILE A 80 -12.14 -1.21 -6.17
C ILE A 80 -11.82 0.29 -6.27
N PRO A 81 -12.65 1.13 -5.63
CA PRO A 81 -12.48 2.57 -5.68
C PRO A 81 -11.15 2.99 -5.06
N GLN A 82 -10.54 4.03 -5.62
CA GLN A 82 -9.31 4.63 -5.11
C GLN A 82 -9.54 6.00 -4.50
N ASP A 83 -10.70 6.60 -4.70
CA ASP A 83 -11.09 7.84 -4.03
C ASP A 83 -11.34 7.58 -2.54
N PRO A 84 -10.58 8.20 -1.62
CA PRO A 84 -10.75 8.03 -0.18
C PRO A 84 -12.13 8.42 0.35
N SER A 85 -12.87 9.26 -0.38
CA SER A 85 -14.24 9.67 -0.02
C SER A 85 -15.29 8.62 -0.36
N SER A 86 -14.95 7.65 -1.22
CA SER A 86 -15.86 6.59 -1.64
C SER A 86 -15.99 5.50 -0.58
N ASN A 87 -17.19 4.92 -0.47
CA ASN A 87 -17.39 3.75 0.37
C ASN A 87 -16.60 2.55 -0.18
N ASN A 88 -16.09 1.72 0.74
CA ASN A 88 -15.35 0.50 0.41
C ASN A 88 -14.04 0.70 -0.37
N THR A 89 -13.43 1.87 -0.23
CA THR A 89 -12.13 2.17 -0.81
C THR A 89 -11.03 1.31 -0.18
N ILE A 90 -10.22 0.68 -1.02
CA ILE A 90 -8.94 0.07 -0.62
C ILE A 90 -7.83 0.91 -1.26
N PRO A 91 -7.28 1.90 -0.55
CA PRO A 91 -6.32 2.82 -1.14
C PRO A 91 -5.02 2.09 -1.48
N ILE A 92 -4.56 2.32 -2.70
CA ILE A 92 -3.25 1.89 -3.17
C ILE A 92 -2.30 3.06 -3.00
N LEU A 93 -1.31 2.89 -2.12
CA LEU A 93 -0.27 3.88 -1.96
C LEU A 93 0.56 3.98 -3.25
N ARG A 94 1.01 5.19 -3.51
CA ARG A 94 1.99 5.39 -4.58
C ARG A 94 3.22 4.51 -4.31
N SER A 95 3.79 3.97 -5.37
CA SER A 95 5.03 3.19 -5.28
C SER A 95 6.16 4.02 -4.70
N GLN A 96 7.14 3.37 -4.11
CA GLN A 96 8.37 4.02 -3.73
C GLN A 96 9.07 4.54 -4.98
N ASN A 97 9.60 5.76 -4.90
CA ASN A 97 10.42 6.33 -5.95
C ASN A 97 11.88 6.09 -5.59
N GLU A 98 12.58 5.42 -6.49
CA GLU A 98 14.03 5.31 -6.46
C GLU A 98 14.66 6.40 -7.35
N ASN A 99 15.98 6.59 -7.26
CA ASN A 99 16.68 7.62 -8.04
C ASN A 99 16.52 7.45 -9.56
N GLU A 100 16.32 6.21 -10.00
CA GLU A 100 16.26 5.84 -11.41
C GLU A 100 14.84 5.47 -11.89
N GLY A 101 13.85 5.51 -11.01
CA GLY A 101 12.48 5.17 -11.38
C GLY A 101 11.55 4.89 -10.21
N ILE A 102 10.63 3.98 -10.42
CA ILE A 102 9.62 3.58 -9.43
C ILE A 102 9.68 2.08 -9.19
N GLU A 103 9.25 1.66 -8.00
CA GLU A 103 9.19 0.25 -7.64
C GLU A 103 7.77 -0.15 -7.24
N PHE A 104 7.26 -1.22 -7.78
CA PHE A 104 6.00 -1.84 -7.36
C PHE A 104 5.92 -3.28 -7.80
N THR A 105 5.00 -4.03 -7.18
CA THR A 105 4.65 -5.39 -7.62
C THR A 105 3.16 -5.61 -7.52
N TRP A 106 2.57 -6.17 -8.56
CA TRP A 106 1.22 -6.71 -8.59
C TRP A 106 1.29 -8.23 -8.58
N CYS A 107 0.44 -8.86 -7.80
CA CYS A 107 0.38 -10.31 -7.68
C CYS A 107 -1.08 -10.76 -7.78
N VAL A 108 -1.34 -11.78 -8.60
CA VAL A 108 -2.67 -12.37 -8.76
C VAL A 108 -2.54 -13.86 -9.04
N TRP A 109 -3.50 -14.64 -8.56
CA TRP A 109 -3.69 -16.03 -8.97
C TRP A 109 -4.85 -16.10 -9.94
N VAL A 110 -4.67 -16.83 -11.03
CA VAL A 110 -5.69 -17.05 -12.05
C VAL A 110 -5.86 -18.54 -12.33
N TYR A 111 -7.10 -18.94 -12.59
CA TYR A 111 -7.45 -20.27 -13.07
C TYR A 111 -8.27 -20.07 -14.33
N ILE A 112 -7.75 -20.48 -15.47
CA ILE A 112 -8.36 -20.27 -16.79
C ILE A 112 -9.00 -21.59 -17.23
N ASP A 113 -10.34 -21.64 -17.24
CA ASP A 113 -11.11 -22.80 -17.71
C ASP A 113 -11.23 -22.81 -19.24
N GLY A 114 -11.47 -21.61 -19.81
CA GLY A 114 -11.70 -21.45 -21.22
C GLY A 114 -11.30 -20.07 -21.73
N LEU A 115 -11.34 -19.93 -23.05
CA LEU A 115 -10.95 -18.69 -23.74
C LEU A 115 -12.12 -17.88 -24.26
N ASN A 116 -13.35 -18.13 -23.80
CA ASN A 116 -14.52 -17.34 -24.17
C ASN A 116 -14.58 -16.02 -23.36
N PRO A 117 -15.14 -14.96 -23.97
CA PRO A 117 -15.52 -14.81 -25.37
C PRO A 117 -14.31 -14.66 -26.31
N LEU A 118 -14.41 -15.16 -27.54
CA LEU A 118 -13.38 -14.94 -28.56
C LEU A 118 -13.51 -13.56 -29.20
N GLY A 119 -12.40 -13.08 -29.78
CA GLY A 119 -12.38 -11.84 -30.57
C GLY A 119 -12.14 -10.55 -29.77
N GLN A 120 -12.14 -10.60 -28.45
CA GLN A 120 -11.85 -9.46 -27.61
C GLN A 120 -10.83 -9.81 -26.52
N TYR A 121 -10.10 -8.81 -26.03
CA TYR A 121 -9.23 -8.96 -24.86
C TYR A 121 -10.07 -9.25 -23.62
N LYS A 122 -9.64 -10.25 -22.85
CA LYS A 122 -10.31 -10.69 -21.62
C LYS A 122 -9.59 -10.11 -20.42
N HIS A 123 -10.32 -9.42 -19.60
CA HIS A 123 -9.75 -8.69 -18.47
C HIS A 123 -9.48 -9.61 -17.29
N ILE A 124 -8.21 -9.69 -16.86
CA ILE A 124 -7.88 -10.20 -15.55
C ILE A 124 -8.09 -9.07 -14.54
N PHE A 125 -7.29 -8.02 -14.64
CA PHE A 125 -7.52 -6.74 -13.94
C PHE A 125 -6.77 -5.62 -14.65
N TYR A 126 -7.17 -4.39 -14.38
CA TYR A 126 -6.37 -3.21 -14.73
C TYR A 126 -6.62 -2.08 -13.73
N LYS A 127 -5.67 -1.15 -13.65
CA LYS A 127 -5.77 0.09 -12.90
C LYS A 127 -5.85 1.26 -13.86
N GLY A 128 -6.97 1.99 -13.84
CA GLY A 128 -7.19 3.07 -14.80
C GLY A 128 -8.59 3.65 -14.72
N ASN A 129 -9.07 4.13 -15.86
CA ASN A 129 -10.43 4.61 -16.09
C ASN A 129 -11.31 3.48 -16.65
N ASP A 130 -12.59 3.74 -16.87
CA ASP A 130 -13.58 2.78 -17.37
C ASP A 130 -13.83 2.86 -18.89
N ASN A 131 -12.89 3.44 -19.64
CA ASN A 131 -13.02 3.60 -21.09
C ASN A 131 -12.49 2.37 -21.82
N LEU A 132 -13.39 1.68 -22.55
CA LEU A 132 -13.03 0.54 -23.37
C LEU A 132 -13.00 0.95 -24.85
N ILE A 133 -11.98 0.47 -25.57
CA ILE A 133 -11.91 0.57 -27.03
C ILE A 133 -12.53 -0.65 -27.72
N SER A 134 -12.66 -0.61 -29.03
CA SER A 134 -13.38 -1.62 -29.81
C SER A 134 -12.86 -3.05 -29.70
N ASN A 135 -11.58 -3.23 -29.39
CA ASN A 135 -10.98 -4.55 -29.13
C ASN A 135 -11.22 -5.07 -27.71
N GLY A 136 -11.91 -4.30 -26.87
CA GLY A 136 -12.22 -4.64 -25.49
C GLY A 136 -11.18 -4.23 -24.46
N MET A 137 -10.02 -3.65 -24.84
CA MET A 137 -9.03 -3.16 -23.89
C MET A 137 -9.41 -1.82 -23.28
N ASN A 138 -8.89 -1.54 -22.09
CA ASN A 138 -8.96 -0.20 -21.52
C ASN A 138 -7.96 0.75 -22.20
N TYR A 139 -8.36 1.99 -22.42
CA TYR A 139 -7.53 3.03 -23.02
C TYR A 139 -7.94 4.42 -22.48
N PRO A 140 -7.02 5.35 -22.25
CA PRO A 140 -5.57 5.24 -22.43
C PRO A 140 -4.80 4.77 -21.17
N ASN A 141 -5.49 4.50 -20.05
CA ASN A 141 -4.86 4.38 -18.75
C ASN A 141 -4.73 2.93 -18.29
N ASN A 142 -3.55 2.33 -18.50
CA ASN A 142 -3.16 1.03 -17.95
C ASN A 142 -1.92 1.16 -17.08
N ALA A 143 -2.07 0.99 -15.74
CA ALA A 143 -0.94 1.12 -14.82
C ALA A 143 -0.99 0.10 -13.66
N PRO A 144 -0.83 -1.21 -13.95
CA PRO A 144 -0.84 -1.93 -15.22
C PRO A 144 -2.24 -2.35 -15.68
N GLY A 145 -2.32 -2.93 -16.88
CA GLY A 145 -3.43 -3.73 -17.36
C GLY A 145 -2.97 -5.15 -17.67
N LEU A 146 -3.70 -6.17 -17.17
CA LEU A 146 -3.46 -7.58 -17.44
C LEU A 146 -4.66 -8.17 -18.15
N TYR A 147 -4.40 -8.74 -19.33
CA TYR A 147 -5.41 -9.28 -20.22
C TYR A 147 -5.01 -10.65 -20.74
N LEU A 148 -5.99 -11.47 -21.13
CA LEU A 148 -5.75 -12.59 -22.03
C LEU A 148 -6.02 -12.13 -23.46
N ALA A 149 -5.21 -12.59 -24.40
CA ALA A 149 -5.33 -12.24 -25.80
C ALA A 149 -6.68 -12.69 -26.39
N PRO A 150 -7.16 -12.05 -27.48
CA PRO A 150 -8.50 -12.29 -28.01
C PRO A 150 -8.77 -13.74 -28.40
N ASN A 151 -7.79 -14.40 -29.03
CA ASN A 151 -7.98 -15.71 -29.66
C ASN A 151 -6.98 -16.77 -29.18
N THR A 152 -6.12 -16.43 -28.24
CA THR A 152 -5.09 -17.33 -27.70
C THR A 152 -5.09 -17.26 -26.18
N ASN A 153 -4.37 -18.20 -25.57
CA ASN A 153 -4.10 -18.21 -24.14
C ASN A 153 -2.91 -17.34 -23.72
N ALA A 154 -2.47 -16.40 -24.57
CA ALA A 154 -1.37 -15.52 -24.23
C ALA A 154 -1.81 -14.48 -23.20
N LEU A 155 -0.95 -14.25 -22.19
CA LEU A 155 -1.09 -13.12 -21.27
C LEU A 155 -0.52 -11.87 -21.92
N VAL A 156 -1.27 -10.79 -21.86
CA VAL A 156 -0.87 -9.46 -22.33
C VAL A 156 -0.82 -8.51 -21.16
N VAL A 157 0.34 -7.96 -20.91
CA VAL A 157 0.57 -6.94 -19.88
C VAL A 157 0.77 -5.59 -20.56
N MET A 158 -0.10 -4.64 -20.23
CA MET A 158 -0.02 -3.26 -20.71
C MET A 158 0.52 -2.36 -19.62
N MET A 159 1.44 -1.48 -19.96
CA MET A 159 1.97 -0.48 -19.04
C MET A 159 2.13 0.86 -19.73
N ASN A 160 1.52 1.90 -19.14
CA ASN A 160 1.75 3.27 -19.62
C ASN A 160 3.07 3.80 -19.04
N THR A 161 3.88 4.39 -19.93
CA THR A 161 5.08 5.14 -19.54
C THR A 161 4.93 6.61 -19.91
N TYR A 162 5.88 7.43 -19.51
CA TYR A 162 5.88 8.85 -19.88
C TYR A 162 6.17 9.06 -21.37
N ASN A 163 6.90 8.13 -22.01
CA ASN A 163 7.29 8.23 -23.41
C ASN A 163 6.33 7.46 -24.34
N ASN A 164 5.70 6.39 -23.83
CA ASN A 164 4.77 5.56 -24.59
C ASN A 164 3.59 5.14 -23.68
N ILE A 165 2.37 5.33 -24.16
CA ILE A 165 1.17 4.95 -23.40
C ILE A 165 0.75 3.49 -23.62
N ASP A 166 1.29 2.81 -24.63
CA ASP A 166 0.90 1.47 -25.07
C ASP A 166 2.10 0.51 -25.08
N GLU A 167 2.82 0.40 -23.98
CA GLU A 167 3.86 -0.63 -23.86
C GLU A 167 3.24 -1.97 -23.56
N GLU A 168 3.34 -2.88 -24.55
CA GLU A 168 2.78 -4.21 -24.49
C GLU A 168 3.86 -5.27 -24.29
N ILE A 169 3.61 -6.17 -23.33
CA ILE A 169 4.46 -7.33 -23.06
C ILE A 169 3.60 -8.57 -23.15
N THR A 170 3.90 -9.46 -24.09
CA THR A 170 3.16 -10.70 -24.31
C THR A 170 3.92 -11.90 -23.77
N VAL A 171 3.24 -12.71 -22.97
CA VAL A 171 3.70 -14.04 -22.51
C VAL A 171 2.81 -15.08 -23.15
N PRO A 172 3.34 -15.88 -24.11
CA PRO A 172 2.55 -16.92 -24.78
C PRO A 172 2.27 -18.10 -23.85
N ASP A 173 1.31 -18.92 -24.25
CA ASP A 173 1.08 -20.25 -23.72
C ASP A 173 0.80 -20.33 -22.21
N MET A 174 -0.09 -19.45 -21.71
CA MET A 174 -0.57 -19.55 -20.33
C MET A 174 -1.24 -20.89 -20.07
N PRO A 175 -0.89 -21.56 -18.97
CA PRO A 175 -1.50 -22.85 -18.64
C PRO A 175 -3.01 -22.75 -18.42
N LEU A 176 -3.78 -23.68 -19.00
CA LEU A 176 -5.22 -23.81 -18.77
C LEU A 176 -5.52 -24.88 -17.72
N ASN A 177 -6.69 -24.82 -17.10
CA ASN A 177 -7.23 -25.79 -16.14
C ASN A 177 -6.31 -26.04 -14.93
N LYS A 178 -5.59 -25.01 -14.51
CA LYS A 178 -4.81 -25.02 -13.27
C LYS A 178 -4.56 -23.62 -12.74
N TRP A 179 -4.34 -23.51 -11.46
CA TRP A 179 -3.96 -22.27 -10.84
C TRP A 179 -2.55 -21.83 -11.26
N VAL A 180 -2.47 -20.58 -11.69
CA VAL A 180 -1.20 -19.94 -12.10
C VAL A 180 -1.04 -18.64 -11.34
N ASN A 181 0.11 -18.46 -10.74
CA ASN A 181 0.48 -17.17 -10.17
C ASN A 181 1.09 -16.27 -11.23
N ILE A 182 0.59 -15.06 -11.34
CA ILE A 182 1.14 -14.01 -12.20
C ILE A 182 1.61 -12.88 -11.30
N MET A 183 2.86 -12.47 -11.46
CA MET A 183 3.35 -11.25 -10.83
C MET A 183 3.94 -10.32 -11.89
N VAL A 184 3.61 -9.04 -11.78
CA VAL A 184 4.18 -7.96 -12.57
C VAL A 184 4.98 -7.09 -11.62
N ARG A 185 6.30 -7.20 -11.68
CA ARG A 185 7.25 -6.49 -10.83
C ARG A 185 7.94 -5.41 -11.63
N CYS A 186 7.83 -4.19 -11.19
CA CYS A 186 8.58 -3.08 -11.74
C CYS A 186 9.72 -2.71 -10.81
N GLN A 187 10.89 -2.47 -11.38
CA GLN A 187 12.03 -1.91 -10.69
C GLN A 187 12.68 -0.90 -11.62
N ASN A 188 12.56 0.38 -11.27
CA ASN A 188 12.94 1.51 -12.11
C ASN A 188 12.18 1.50 -13.45
N THR A 189 12.87 1.22 -14.56
CA THR A 189 12.32 1.09 -15.92
C THR A 189 12.19 -0.37 -16.36
N THR A 190 12.71 -1.31 -15.59
CA THR A 190 12.59 -2.74 -15.91
C THR A 190 11.28 -3.31 -15.40
N LEU A 191 10.51 -3.93 -16.30
CA LEU A 191 9.27 -4.63 -15.97
C LEU A 191 9.45 -6.13 -16.17
N ASP A 192 9.37 -6.87 -15.06
CA ASP A 192 9.49 -8.32 -15.02
C ASP A 192 8.11 -8.95 -14.87
N VAL A 193 7.83 -9.94 -15.70
CA VAL A 193 6.63 -10.80 -15.58
C VAL A 193 7.05 -12.17 -15.09
N TYR A 194 6.55 -12.55 -13.92
CA TYR A 194 6.77 -13.86 -13.32
C TYR A 194 5.54 -14.73 -13.50
N ILE A 195 5.75 -15.97 -13.88
CA ILE A 195 4.75 -17.04 -13.89
C ILE A 195 5.19 -18.13 -12.91
N ASN A 196 4.37 -18.37 -11.90
CA ASN A 196 4.68 -19.34 -10.82
C ASN A 196 6.06 -19.12 -10.18
N GLY A 197 6.45 -17.85 -9.98
CA GLY A 197 7.72 -17.46 -9.35
C GLY A 197 8.95 -17.49 -10.29
N VAL A 198 8.77 -17.83 -11.56
CA VAL A 198 9.85 -17.82 -12.56
C VAL A 198 9.69 -16.62 -13.48
N ILE A 199 10.78 -15.88 -13.71
CA ILE A 199 10.80 -14.78 -14.68
C ILE A 199 10.57 -15.36 -16.09
N THR A 200 9.46 -14.99 -16.70
CA THR A 200 9.11 -15.42 -18.06
C THR A 200 9.43 -14.35 -19.08
N ARG A 201 9.27 -13.10 -18.71
CA ARG A 201 9.66 -11.93 -19.51
C ARG A 201 10.31 -10.88 -18.61
N SER A 202 11.32 -10.22 -19.12
CA SER A 202 11.93 -9.05 -18.54
C SER A 202 12.15 -8.04 -19.66
N VAL A 203 11.60 -6.86 -19.54
CA VAL A 203 11.62 -5.83 -20.59
C VAL A 203 12.02 -4.51 -19.99
N GLU A 204 12.95 -3.82 -20.63
CA GLU A 204 13.26 -2.42 -20.36
C GLU A 204 12.20 -1.56 -21.05
N LEU A 205 11.42 -0.81 -20.26
CA LEU A 205 10.40 0.10 -20.76
C LEU A 205 11.04 1.34 -21.40
N ASN A 206 10.35 1.94 -22.39
CA ASN A 206 10.81 3.14 -23.08
C ASN A 206 10.79 4.40 -22.20
N GLY A 207 10.43 4.30 -20.95
CA GLY A 207 10.43 5.38 -19.99
C GLY A 207 9.91 4.96 -18.64
N VAL A 208 9.91 5.90 -17.70
CA VAL A 208 9.40 5.64 -16.34
C VAL A 208 7.91 5.34 -16.40
N PRO A 209 7.45 4.23 -15.76
CA PRO A 209 6.04 3.88 -15.70
C PRO A 209 5.20 4.99 -15.06
N LYS A 210 4.02 5.23 -15.63
CA LYS A 210 3.04 6.15 -15.06
C LYS A 210 2.20 5.44 -14.01
N GLN A 211 2.04 6.07 -12.87
CA GLN A 211 0.99 5.71 -11.91
C GLN A 211 -0.21 6.62 -12.14
N ASN A 212 -1.41 6.04 -12.16
CA ASN A 212 -2.66 6.79 -12.22
C ASN A 212 -3.43 6.67 -10.90
N TYR A 213 -4.42 7.54 -10.72
CA TYR A 213 -5.31 7.54 -9.56
C TYR A 213 -6.65 6.84 -9.83
N GLY A 214 -6.76 6.18 -11.00
CA GLY A 214 -7.96 5.45 -11.40
C GLY A 214 -8.24 4.25 -10.51
N ASN A 215 -9.46 3.75 -10.60
CA ASN A 215 -9.91 2.58 -9.87
C ASN A 215 -9.20 1.30 -10.37
N VAL A 216 -9.28 0.24 -9.57
CA VAL A 216 -8.89 -1.09 -10.02
C VAL A 216 -10.16 -1.84 -10.44
N TYR A 217 -10.14 -2.34 -11.67
CA TYR A 217 -11.21 -3.10 -12.27
C TYR A 217 -10.76 -4.55 -12.45
N VAL A 218 -11.55 -5.49 -11.94
CA VAL A 218 -11.30 -6.93 -12.05
C VAL A 218 -12.45 -7.52 -12.82
N GLY A 219 -12.17 -8.40 -13.80
CA GLY A 219 -13.22 -9.06 -14.59
C GLY A 219 -14.08 -8.11 -15.43
N MET A 220 -13.55 -6.94 -15.82
CA MET A 220 -14.27 -5.98 -16.67
C MET A 220 -14.57 -6.59 -18.04
N ASN A 221 -15.61 -6.08 -18.72
CA ASN A 221 -16.05 -6.54 -20.04
C ASN A 221 -16.35 -8.06 -20.08
N GLY A 222 -16.90 -8.62 -18.99
CA GLY A 222 -17.21 -10.04 -18.89
C GLY A 222 -15.99 -10.93 -18.58
N GLY A 223 -14.81 -10.35 -18.38
CA GLY A 223 -13.61 -11.08 -17.96
C GLY A 223 -13.29 -12.31 -18.80
N PHE A 224 -13.13 -13.47 -18.16
CA PHE A 224 -12.87 -14.76 -18.81
C PHE A 224 -13.54 -15.91 -18.04
N ASP A 225 -13.61 -17.08 -18.69
CA ASP A 225 -14.10 -18.30 -18.03
C ASP A 225 -13.04 -18.83 -17.08
N GLY A 226 -13.33 -18.77 -15.76
CA GLY A 226 -12.41 -19.19 -14.73
C GLY A 226 -12.53 -18.43 -13.43
N PHE A 227 -11.44 -18.38 -12.69
CA PHE A 227 -11.40 -17.79 -11.36
C PHE A 227 -10.17 -16.91 -11.17
N ILE A 228 -10.31 -15.91 -10.30
CA ILE A 228 -9.24 -15.05 -9.82
C ILE A 228 -9.15 -15.20 -8.30
N SER A 229 -7.94 -15.24 -7.76
CA SER A 229 -7.72 -15.33 -6.31
C SER A 229 -6.56 -14.41 -5.91
N ASN A 230 -6.68 -13.84 -4.70
CA ASN A 230 -5.61 -13.08 -4.03
C ASN A 230 -4.95 -12.03 -4.92
N LEU A 231 -5.74 -11.05 -5.42
CA LEU A 231 -5.16 -9.88 -6.06
C LEU A 231 -4.56 -8.98 -4.98
N GLN A 232 -3.24 -8.79 -5.02
CA GLN A 232 -2.49 -7.99 -4.05
C GLN A 232 -1.52 -7.03 -4.76
N TYR A 233 -1.42 -5.83 -4.21
CA TYR A 233 -0.46 -4.82 -4.62
C TYR A 233 0.63 -4.67 -3.56
N PHE A 234 1.83 -4.35 -3.98
CA PHE A 234 2.96 -3.96 -3.14
C PHE A 234 3.56 -2.69 -3.71
N ASN A 235 3.80 -1.68 -2.89
CA ASN A 235 4.37 -0.42 -3.33
C ASN A 235 5.91 -0.45 -3.49
N TYR A 236 6.48 -1.65 -3.55
CA TYR A 236 7.91 -1.91 -3.74
C TYR A 236 8.13 -3.15 -4.62
N ALA A 237 9.32 -3.27 -5.17
CA ALA A 237 9.72 -4.46 -5.92
C ALA A 237 9.95 -5.64 -4.97
N LEU A 238 9.18 -6.72 -5.13
CA LEU A 238 9.29 -7.89 -4.27
C LEU A 238 10.65 -8.58 -4.41
N PRO A 239 11.33 -8.90 -3.32
CA PRO A 239 12.50 -9.75 -3.36
C PRO A 239 12.11 -11.20 -3.69
N VAL A 240 13.02 -11.94 -4.33
CA VAL A 240 12.80 -13.32 -4.80
C VAL A 240 12.35 -14.25 -3.66
N THR A 241 12.86 -14.06 -2.46
CA THR A 241 12.45 -14.83 -1.28
C THR A 241 10.96 -14.67 -0.97
N LYS A 242 10.43 -13.45 -1.10
CA LYS A 242 9.00 -13.16 -0.88
C LYS A 242 8.15 -13.71 -2.03
N ILE A 243 8.63 -13.60 -3.28
CA ILE A 243 7.98 -14.21 -4.46
C ILE A 243 7.80 -15.71 -4.24
N ASN A 244 8.86 -16.42 -3.88
CA ASN A 244 8.82 -17.85 -3.61
C ASN A 244 7.90 -18.22 -2.44
N SER A 245 7.87 -17.39 -1.40
CA SER A 245 6.95 -17.58 -0.27
C SER A 245 5.49 -17.48 -0.69
N ILE A 246 5.13 -16.50 -1.52
CA ILE A 246 3.76 -16.32 -2.02
C ILE A 246 3.36 -17.47 -2.94
N VAL A 247 4.23 -17.87 -3.83
CA VAL A 247 3.99 -19.01 -4.74
C VAL A 247 3.88 -20.32 -3.97
N GLY A 248 4.72 -20.53 -2.97
CA GLY A 248 4.68 -21.71 -2.11
C GLY A 248 3.42 -21.80 -1.23
N ALA A 249 2.84 -20.66 -0.86
CA ALA A 249 1.58 -20.61 -0.12
C ALA A 249 0.36 -21.00 -0.99
N GLY A 250 0.46 -20.83 -2.30
CA GLY A 250 -0.61 -21.16 -3.23
C GLY A 250 -1.78 -20.16 -3.26
N PRO A 251 -2.82 -20.44 -4.09
CA PRO A 251 -4.03 -19.65 -4.17
C PRO A 251 -4.91 -19.87 -2.93
N ASN A 252 -5.64 -18.86 -2.54
CA ASN A 252 -6.71 -19.02 -1.56
C ASN A 252 -7.99 -19.47 -2.29
N THR A 253 -8.38 -20.71 -2.11
CA THR A 253 -9.55 -21.29 -2.80
C THR A 253 -10.86 -21.10 -2.05
N THR A 254 -10.86 -20.42 -0.90
CA THR A 254 -12.11 -20.09 -0.20
C THR A 254 -12.89 -19.07 -1.01
N PRO A 255 -14.18 -19.33 -1.29
CA PRO A 255 -15.01 -18.36 -2.01
C PRO A 255 -15.02 -17.01 -1.28
N SER A 256 -14.72 -15.96 -2.01
CA SER A 256 -14.90 -14.61 -1.50
C SER A 256 -16.40 -14.30 -1.56
N THR A 257 -17.05 -14.13 -0.40
CA THR A 257 -18.40 -13.59 -0.40
C THR A 257 -18.33 -12.11 -0.74
N THR A 258 -19.29 -11.61 -1.51
CA THR A 258 -19.39 -10.19 -1.90
C THR A 258 -19.32 -9.27 -0.69
N ASN A 259 -19.82 -9.73 0.45
CA ASN A 259 -19.70 -9.04 1.74
C ASN A 259 -18.27 -8.93 2.25
N ASN A 260 -17.36 -9.87 1.91
CA ASN A 260 -15.95 -9.79 2.33
C ASN A 260 -15.10 -8.90 1.41
N LEU A 261 -15.56 -8.65 0.18
CA LEU A 261 -14.92 -7.67 -0.72
C LEU A 261 -15.22 -6.24 -0.28
N TYR A 262 -16.41 -6.02 0.35
CA TYR A 262 -16.89 -4.72 0.80
C TYR A 262 -16.91 -4.55 2.32
N ASN A 263 -16.83 -5.64 3.10
CA ASN A 263 -16.77 -5.63 4.56
C ASN A 263 -15.34 -5.87 5.05
N LYS A 264 -14.44 -4.93 4.84
CA LYS A 264 -13.60 -4.57 5.98
C LYS A 264 -14.56 -3.87 6.93
N ASN A 265 -14.97 -4.57 8.01
CA ASN A 265 -15.64 -3.94 9.14
C ASN A 265 -14.95 -2.61 9.35
N ALA A 266 -15.72 -1.51 9.28
CA ALA A 266 -15.21 -0.22 9.68
C ALA A 266 -14.57 -0.49 11.04
N ASP A 267 -13.25 -0.29 11.15
CA ASP A 267 -12.56 -0.50 12.40
C ASP A 267 -13.37 0.25 13.46
N TYR A 268 -13.95 -0.49 14.40
CA TYR A 268 -14.90 0.03 15.41
C TYR A 268 -14.32 1.18 16.23
N LEU A 269 -13.03 1.42 16.07
CA LEU A 269 -12.25 2.50 16.67
C LEU A 269 -11.67 3.48 15.64
N SER A 270 -12.08 3.40 14.35
CA SER A 270 -11.62 4.37 13.37
C SER A 270 -12.30 5.73 13.62
N LEU A 271 -11.54 6.81 13.54
CA LEU A 271 -12.08 8.18 13.55
C LEU A 271 -13.16 8.38 12.48
N ARG A 272 -13.14 7.60 11.40
CA ARG A 272 -14.14 7.60 10.35
C ARG A 272 -15.50 7.13 10.86
N TRP A 273 -15.56 6.11 11.71
CA TRP A 273 -16.80 5.68 12.35
C TRP A 273 -17.36 6.75 13.27
N TYR A 274 -16.49 7.46 14.01
CA TYR A 274 -16.89 8.50 14.96
C TYR A 274 -17.36 9.81 14.28
N LEU A 275 -16.80 10.13 13.10
CA LEU A 275 -17.07 11.38 12.39
C LEU A 275 -18.16 11.26 11.31
N PHE A 276 -18.43 10.06 10.78
CA PHE A 276 -19.29 9.82 9.63
C PHE A 276 -20.25 8.64 9.79
N GLY A 277 -20.36 8.07 11.02
CA GLY A 277 -21.29 6.98 11.37
C GLY A 277 -22.70 7.44 11.64
#